data_76f9bca48fba8d905f914e43d5616df9
#
_entry.id   76f9bca48fba8d905f914e43d5616df9
#
_cell.length_a   1.000
_cell.length_b   1.000
_cell.length_c   1.000
_cell.angle_alpha   90.00
_cell.angle_beta   90.00
_cell.angle_gamma   90.00
#
_symmetry.space_group_name_H-M   'P 1'
#
loop_
_entity.id
_entity.type
_entity.pdbx_description
1 polymer ?
#
loop_
_entity_poly.entity_id
_entity_poly.type
_entity_poly.pdbx_seq_one_letter_code
_entity_poly.pdbx_strand_id
1 'polypeptide(L)'
;ALLNKDFRQSLGFAIDRTNYAAQLNGKEGGSTAVRNIYVKPDFVQADGKDFGTMVMDQLPSYGDEWSGVNLADSQDGLYNPEKAKAEFAKAKEALQAEGVQFPIHLDVPVNQSSKITVNQVQSIKQSVESALGKDNVVLDIHQLSADDFNNITYSASNAAAEDWDLSVGVAWDPDYLDPSTYLDVLKTTSSENTKSFMGYDDPNSQAVEKVGLKEYDQLVDD
;
A
#
# COMPACT_ATOMS: atom_id res chain seq x y z
N ALA A 1 -12.16 8.96 0.54
CA ALA A 1 -12.15 7.78 -0.36
C ALA A 1 -11.31 6.64 0.22
N LEU A 2 -10.13 6.92 0.79
CA LEU A 2 -9.19 5.88 1.28
C LEU A 2 -9.73 5.02 2.43
N LEU A 3 -10.79 5.43 3.13
CA LEU A 3 -11.47 4.58 4.12
C LEU A 3 -12.33 3.47 3.49
N ASN A 4 -12.63 3.54 2.20
CA ASN A 4 -13.35 2.50 1.48
C ASN A 4 -12.40 1.36 1.09
N LYS A 5 -12.72 0.11 1.49
CA LYS A 5 -11.91 -1.08 1.23
C LYS A 5 -11.72 -1.33 -0.26
N ASP A 6 -12.80 -1.30 -1.03
CA ASP A 6 -12.77 -1.62 -2.46
C ASP A 6 -11.94 -0.58 -3.23
N PHE A 7 -11.97 0.69 -2.77
CA PHE A 7 -11.10 1.73 -3.33
C PHE A 7 -9.62 1.44 -3.07
N ARG A 8 -9.24 1.07 -1.86
CA ARG A 8 -7.85 0.69 -1.56
C ARG A 8 -7.41 -0.55 -2.36
N GLN A 9 -8.28 -1.56 -2.47
CA GLN A 9 -7.99 -2.75 -3.29
C GLN A 9 -7.84 -2.40 -4.77
N SER A 10 -8.67 -1.50 -5.30
CA SER A 10 -8.55 -1.04 -6.69
C SER A 10 -7.19 -0.38 -6.96
N LEU A 11 -6.70 0.45 -6.03
CA LEU A 11 -5.36 1.04 -6.11
C LEU A 11 -4.27 -0.04 -6.07
N GLY A 12 -4.39 -1.01 -5.15
CA GLY A 12 -3.43 -2.12 -5.03
C GLY A 12 -3.30 -2.95 -6.31
N PHE A 13 -4.42 -3.26 -6.98
CA PHE A 13 -4.43 -3.96 -8.27
C PHE A 13 -4.03 -3.07 -9.46
N ALA A 14 -4.07 -1.75 -9.33
CA ALA A 14 -3.72 -0.81 -10.38
C ALA A 14 -2.22 -0.46 -10.44
N ILE A 15 -1.46 -0.71 -9.38
CA ILE A 15 -0.04 -0.39 -9.29
C ILE A 15 0.81 -1.47 -9.96
N ASP A 16 1.50 -1.12 -11.06
CA ASP A 16 2.50 -1.98 -11.73
C ASP A 16 3.83 -1.91 -10.98
N ARG A 17 4.02 -2.86 -10.04
CA ARG A 17 5.23 -2.91 -9.21
C ARG A 17 6.45 -3.40 -9.98
N THR A 18 6.26 -4.15 -11.07
CA THR A 18 7.35 -4.50 -11.98
C THR A 18 7.94 -3.25 -12.61
N ASN A 19 7.09 -2.36 -13.13
CA ASN A 19 7.55 -1.11 -13.72
C ASN A 19 8.13 -0.15 -12.65
N TYR A 20 7.53 -0.11 -11.46
CA TYR A 20 8.08 0.63 -10.33
C TYR A 20 9.50 0.15 -9.98
N ALA A 21 9.71 -1.15 -9.81
CA ALA A 21 11.01 -1.73 -9.49
C ALA A 21 12.03 -1.54 -10.63
N ALA A 22 11.58 -1.53 -11.88
CA ALA A 22 12.45 -1.32 -13.04
C ALA A 22 13.10 0.07 -13.08
N GLN A 23 12.53 1.07 -12.39
CA GLN A 23 13.13 2.40 -12.30
C GLN A 23 14.46 2.39 -11.53
N LEU A 24 14.66 1.45 -10.63
CA LEU A 24 15.91 1.24 -9.90
C LEU A 24 16.75 0.13 -10.51
N ASN A 25 16.14 -1.00 -10.87
CA ASN A 25 16.83 -2.25 -11.20
C ASN A 25 16.99 -2.44 -12.72
N GLY A 26 16.49 -1.51 -13.53
CA GLY A 26 16.41 -1.66 -14.98
C GLY A 26 15.29 -2.63 -15.41
N LYS A 27 14.98 -2.62 -16.70
CA LYS A 27 13.86 -3.37 -17.27
C LYS A 27 13.91 -4.88 -16.99
N GLU A 28 15.11 -5.47 -17.08
CA GLU A 28 15.30 -6.91 -16.85
C GLU A 28 15.27 -7.29 -15.37
N GLY A 29 15.67 -6.37 -14.48
CA GLY A 29 15.65 -6.58 -13.03
C GLY A 29 14.34 -6.21 -12.35
N GLY A 30 13.40 -5.61 -13.07
CA GLY A 30 12.15 -5.11 -12.48
C GLY A 30 11.35 -6.21 -11.80
N SER A 31 10.98 -7.25 -12.51
CA SER A 31 10.17 -8.34 -11.95
C SER A 31 10.89 -9.12 -10.85
N THR A 32 12.20 -9.36 -11.00
CA THR A 32 12.98 -10.13 -10.02
C THR A 32 13.11 -9.43 -8.67
N ALA A 33 12.93 -8.11 -8.63
CA ALA A 33 12.96 -7.32 -7.40
C ALA A 33 11.60 -7.22 -6.68
N VAL A 34 10.51 -7.69 -7.32
CA VAL A 34 9.17 -7.61 -6.72
C VAL A 34 8.99 -8.72 -5.67
N ARG A 35 8.53 -8.32 -4.50
CA ARG A 35 8.02 -9.18 -3.45
C ARG A 35 6.54 -8.90 -3.21
N ASN A 36 5.77 -9.94 -2.98
CA ASN A 36 4.33 -9.84 -2.85
C ASN A 36 3.85 -10.06 -1.40
N ILE A 37 4.76 -10.48 -0.53
CA ILE A 37 4.50 -10.74 0.89
C ILE A 37 5.38 -9.81 1.71
N TYR A 38 4.81 -9.25 2.78
CA TYR A 38 5.53 -8.33 3.66
C TYR A 38 6.63 -9.03 4.47
N VAL A 39 6.35 -10.23 4.97
CA VAL A 39 7.34 -11.09 5.63
C VAL A 39 8.27 -11.70 4.58
N LYS A 40 9.58 -11.59 4.77
CA LYS A 40 10.58 -12.13 3.82
C LYS A 40 10.42 -13.65 3.65
N PRO A 41 10.58 -14.19 2.43
CA PRO A 41 10.65 -15.64 2.20
C PRO A 41 11.76 -16.26 3.07
N ASP A 42 11.55 -17.50 3.46
CA ASP A 42 12.47 -18.25 4.32
C ASP A 42 12.77 -17.65 5.70
N PHE A 43 12.12 -16.53 6.06
CA PHE A 43 12.27 -15.91 7.38
C PHE A 43 11.69 -16.81 8.48
N VAL A 44 10.52 -17.42 8.20
CA VAL A 44 9.90 -18.41 9.07
C VAL A 44 9.22 -19.50 8.24
N GLN A 45 9.26 -20.71 8.74
CA GLN A 45 8.57 -21.87 8.17
C GLN A 45 7.76 -22.58 9.26
N ALA A 46 6.53 -22.98 8.91
CA ALA A 46 5.71 -23.84 9.72
C ALA A 46 5.17 -24.98 8.84
N ASP A 47 5.23 -26.21 9.34
CA ASP A 47 4.80 -27.42 8.65
C ASP A 47 5.39 -27.58 7.23
N GLY A 48 6.63 -27.14 7.04
CA GLY A 48 7.34 -27.21 5.75
C GLY A 48 6.89 -26.18 4.72
N LYS A 49 6.08 -25.20 5.09
CA LYS A 49 5.66 -24.09 4.25
C LYS A 49 6.26 -22.77 4.77
N ASP A 50 6.68 -21.91 3.85
CA ASP A 50 7.02 -20.53 4.18
C ASP A 50 5.75 -19.69 4.43
N PHE A 51 5.93 -18.54 5.09
CA PHE A 51 4.82 -17.66 5.44
C PHE A 51 3.99 -17.22 4.22
N GLY A 52 4.65 -16.92 3.09
CA GLY A 52 3.97 -16.51 1.87
C GLY A 52 3.07 -17.59 1.29
N THR A 53 3.51 -18.85 1.33
CA THR A 53 2.70 -20.00 0.92
C THR A 53 1.47 -20.16 1.81
N MET A 54 1.63 -19.99 3.14
CA MET A 54 0.49 -20.05 4.08
C MET A 54 -0.52 -18.94 3.80
N VAL A 55 -0.06 -17.71 3.52
CA VAL A 55 -0.93 -16.60 3.14
C VAL A 55 -1.67 -16.89 1.82
N MET A 56 -0.97 -17.39 0.79
CA MET A 56 -1.61 -17.75 -0.48
C MET A 56 -2.72 -18.78 -0.32
N ASP A 57 -2.51 -19.78 0.53
CA ASP A 57 -3.50 -20.83 0.80
C ASP A 57 -4.79 -20.25 1.43
N GLN A 58 -4.69 -19.13 2.14
CA GLN A 58 -5.83 -18.48 2.81
C GLN A 58 -6.54 -17.42 1.96
N LEU A 59 -5.88 -16.85 0.94
CA LEU A 59 -6.43 -15.75 0.15
C LEU A 59 -7.85 -15.98 -0.37
N PRO A 60 -8.22 -17.17 -0.91
CA PRO A 60 -9.57 -17.39 -1.40
C PRO A 60 -10.67 -17.24 -0.35
N SER A 61 -10.33 -17.36 0.94
CA SER A 61 -11.30 -17.19 2.03
C SER A 61 -11.67 -15.73 2.31
N TYR A 62 -10.90 -14.77 1.77
CA TYR A 62 -11.10 -13.33 1.99
C TYR A 62 -11.94 -12.65 0.91
N GLY A 63 -12.21 -13.31 -0.21
CA GLY A 63 -13.08 -12.83 -1.27
C GLY A 63 -12.68 -13.33 -2.65
N ASP A 64 -13.64 -13.31 -3.58
CA ASP A 64 -13.44 -13.76 -4.96
C ASP A 64 -12.38 -12.93 -5.71
N GLU A 65 -12.21 -11.67 -5.31
CA GLU A 65 -11.19 -10.77 -5.86
C GLU A 65 -9.76 -11.29 -5.66
N TRP A 66 -9.54 -12.12 -4.65
CA TRP A 66 -8.24 -12.73 -4.37
C TRP A 66 -8.00 -14.05 -5.11
N SER A 67 -9.03 -14.57 -5.79
CA SER A 67 -8.89 -15.79 -6.57
C SER A 67 -7.86 -15.65 -7.69
N GLY A 68 -6.95 -16.61 -7.78
CA GLY A 68 -5.89 -16.65 -8.79
C GLY A 68 -4.76 -15.63 -8.57
N VAL A 69 -4.72 -14.94 -7.45
CA VAL A 69 -3.57 -14.10 -7.06
C VAL A 69 -2.40 -15.01 -6.70
N ASN A 70 -1.25 -14.77 -7.32
CA ASN A 70 -0.02 -15.48 -7.03
C ASN A 70 0.95 -14.57 -6.30
N LEU A 71 1.22 -14.87 -5.03
CA LEU A 71 2.10 -14.07 -4.17
C LEU A 71 3.56 -14.56 -4.17
N ALA A 72 3.92 -15.49 -5.07
CA ALA A 72 5.32 -15.90 -5.21
C ALA A 72 6.20 -14.71 -5.62
N ASP A 73 7.44 -14.73 -5.16
CA ASP A 73 8.43 -13.69 -5.45
C ASP A 73 8.82 -13.62 -6.94
N SER A 74 9.52 -12.55 -7.28
CA SER A 74 10.09 -12.30 -8.62
C SER A 74 9.06 -12.15 -9.74
N GLN A 75 7.86 -11.76 -9.38
CA GLN A 75 6.76 -11.41 -10.28
C GLN A 75 5.81 -10.43 -9.59
N ASP A 76 4.99 -9.72 -10.35
CA ASP A 76 3.91 -8.92 -9.79
C ASP A 76 2.59 -9.72 -9.78
N GLY A 77 2.30 -10.38 -8.67
CA GLY A 77 1.10 -11.19 -8.50
C GLY A 77 -0.17 -10.39 -8.22
N LEU A 78 -0.05 -9.11 -7.90
CA LEU A 78 -1.19 -8.23 -7.58
C LEU A 78 -1.60 -7.35 -8.76
N TYR A 79 -0.67 -6.92 -9.63
CA TYR A 79 -1.02 -6.04 -10.74
C TYR A 79 -2.03 -6.70 -11.69
N ASN A 80 -3.24 -6.16 -11.70
CA ASN A 80 -4.33 -6.65 -12.54
C ASN A 80 -5.31 -5.51 -12.85
N PRO A 81 -5.16 -4.80 -13.99
CA PRO A 81 -6.02 -3.67 -14.34
C PRO A 81 -7.52 -4.00 -14.42
N GLU A 82 -7.88 -5.24 -14.77
CA GLU A 82 -9.29 -5.63 -14.85
C GLU A 82 -9.90 -5.81 -13.45
N LYS A 83 -9.14 -6.43 -12.51
CA LYS A 83 -9.54 -6.46 -11.10
C LYS A 83 -9.60 -5.06 -10.51
N ALA A 84 -8.62 -4.21 -10.81
CA ALA A 84 -8.62 -2.81 -10.38
C ALA A 84 -9.91 -2.08 -10.80
N LYS A 85 -10.33 -2.23 -12.04
CA LYS A 85 -11.59 -1.63 -12.55
C LYS A 85 -12.81 -2.21 -11.85
N ALA A 86 -12.84 -3.52 -11.62
CA ALA A 86 -13.97 -4.18 -10.96
C ALA A 86 -14.14 -3.70 -9.51
N GLU A 87 -13.05 -3.65 -8.74
CA GLU A 87 -13.07 -3.13 -7.38
C GLU A 87 -13.39 -1.62 -7.36
N PHE A 88 -12.84 -0.85 -8.30
CA PHE A 88 -13.18 0.57 -8.41
C PHE A 88 -14.67 0.80 -8.73
N ALA A 89 -15.28 -0.04 -9.54
CA ALA A 89 -16.72 0.09 -9.86
C ALA A 89 -17.59 -0.08 -8.60
N LYS A 90 -17.26 -1.04 -7.74
CA LYS A 90 -17.91 -1.21 -6.41
C LYS A 90 -17.69 0.01 -5.54
N ALA A 91 -16.43 0.45 -5.40
CA ALA A 91 -16.08 1.64 -4.62
C ALA A 91 -16.79 2.90 -5.11
N LYS A 92 -16.87 3.11 -6.42
CA LYS A 92 -17.45 4.31 -7.03
C LYS A 92 -18.90 4.51 -6.65
N GLU A 93 -19.69 3.44 -6.66
CA GLU A 93 -21.10 3.49 -6.28
C GLU A 93 -21.26 3.93 -4.81
N ALA A 94 -20.49 3.34 -3.90
CA ALA A 94 -20.51 3.69 -2.48
C ALA A 94 -20.02 5.13 -2.22
N LEU A 95 -18.92 5.53 -2.87
CA LEU A 95 -18.34 6.86 -2.71
C LEU A 95 -19.24 7.96 -3.28
N GLN A 96 -19.93 7.70 -4.40
CA GLN A 96 -20.93 8.63 -4.93
C GLN A 96 -22.11 8.82 -3.96
N ALA A 97 -22.56 7.74 -3.32
CA ALA A 97 -23.60 7.83 -2.29
C ALA A 97 -23.16 8.62 -1.05
N GLU A 98 -21.86 8.60 -0.75
CA GLU A 98 -21.23 9.44 0.30
C GLU A 98 -20.95 10.88 -0.15
N GLY A 99 -21.24 11.25 -1.40
CA GLY A 99 -21.05 12.60 -1.93
C GLY A 99 -19.61 12.91 -2.40
N VAL A 100 -18.77 11.91 -2.57
CA VAL A 100 -17.39 12.08 -3.09
C VAL A 100 -17.43 12.58 -4.53
N GLN A 101 -16.64 13.61 -4.81
CA GLN A 101 -16.52 14.16 -6.16
C GLN A 101 -15.44 13.42 -6.96
N PHE A 102 -15.62 13.36 -8.29
CA PHE A 102 -14.69 12.75 -9.22
C PHE A 102 -14.14 13.78 -10.21
N PRO A 103 -12.87 13.64 -10.64
CA PRO A 103 -11.91 12.60 -10.19
C PRO A 103 -11.52 12.74 -8.71
N ILE A 104 -11.19 11.62 -8.08
CA ILE A 104 -10.56 11.62 -6.77
C ILE A 104 -9.10 12.02 -6.97
N HIS A 105 -8.66 13.07 -6.29
CA HIS A 105 -7.28 13.51 -6.26
C HIS A 105 -6.55 12.87 -5.07
N LEU A 106 -5.36 12.32 -5.32
CA LEU A 106 -4.50 11.73 -4.30
C LEU A 106 -3.15 12.42 -4.32
N ASP A 107 -2.81 13.07 -3.23
CA ASP A 107 -1.55 13.79 -3.06
C ASP A 107 -0.40 12.82 -2.78
N VAL A 108 0.68 12.92 -3.58
CA VAL A 108 1.85 12.04 -3.50
C VAL A 108 3.12 12.87 -3.39
N PRO A 109 3.63 13.10 -2.17
CA PRO A 109 4.89 13.82 -1.99
C PRO A 109 6.07 12.95 -2.43
N VAL A 110 7.08 13.60 -3.00
CA VAL A 110 8.34 12.96 -3.36
C VAL A 110 9.51 13.92 -3.17
N ASN A 111 10.61 13.40 -2.60
CA ASN A 111 11.85 14.15 -2.51
C ASN A 111 12.45 14.33 -3.90
N GLN A 112 12.48 15.57 -4.39
CA GLN A 112 12.96 15.91 -5.74
C GLN A 112 14.45 15.62 -5.97
N SER A 113 15.25 15.46 -4.92
CA SER A 113 16.68 15.15 -5.05
C SER A 113 16.94 13.72 -5.52
N SER A 114 15.96 12.81 -5.32
CA SER A 114 16.03 11.42 -5.77
C SER A 114 15.32 11.24 -7.12
N LYS A 115 16.06 11.30 -8.20
CA LYS A 115 15.50 11.05 -9.56
C LYS A 115 14.86 9.67 -9.69
N ILE A 116 15.43 8.67 -9.03
CA ILE A 116 14.88 7.30 -9.04
C ILE A 116 13.49 7.31 -8.40
N THR A 117 13.36 7.87 -7.21
CA THR A 117 12.06 7.93 -6.51
C THR A 117 11.03 8.74 -7.31
N VAL A 118 11.44 9.87 -7.91
CA VAL A 118 10.55 10.63 -8.80
C VAL A 118 10.05 9.77 -9.96
N ASN A 119 10.93 9.01 -10.63
CA ASN A 119 10.53 8.11 -11.71
C ASN A 119 9.63 6.97 -11.22
N GLN A 120 9.90 6.43 -10.04
CA GLN A 120 9.06 5.41 -9.40
C GLN A 120 7.64 5.93 -9.15
N VAL A 121 7.50 7.12 -8.58
CA VAL A 121 6.18 7.74 -8.35
C VAL A 121 5.46 8.04 -9.67
N GLN A 122 6.18 8.50 -10.69
CA GLN A 122 5.62 8.69 -12.04
C GLN A 122 5.12 7.38 -12.65
N SER A 123 5.81 6.27 -12.42
CA SER A 123 5.35 4.95 -12.91
C SER A 123 4.08 4.48 -12.21
N ILE A 124 3.93 4.74 -10.89
CA ILE A 124 2.69 4.49 -10.16
C ILE A 124 1.54 5.33 -10.73
N LYS A 125 1.77 6.65 -10.88
CA LYS A 125 0.77 7.54 -11.50
C LYS A 125 0.31 7.01 -12.84
N GLN A 126 1.24 6.64 -13.71
CA GLN A 126 0.93 6.12 -15.04
C GLN A 126 0.08 4.85 -14.97
N SER A 127 0.45 3.87 -14.15
CA SER A 127 -0.28 2.61 -14.05
C SER A 127 -1.67 2.79 -13.46
N VAL A 128 -1.81 3.55 -12.37
CA VAL A 128 -3.09 3.81 -11.70
C VAL A 128 -4.05 4.59 -12.63
N GLU A 129 -3.60 5.70 -13.21
CA GLU A 129 -4.44 6.51 -14.09
C GLU A 129 -4.80 5.79 -15.39
N SER A 130 -3.93 4.89 -15.88
CA SER A 130 -4.24 4.04 -17.04
C SER A 130 -5.26 2.96 -16.71
N ALA A 131 -5.17 2.36 -15.53
CA ALA A 131 -6.08 1.30 -15.11
C ALA A 131 -7.48 1.85 -14.74
N LEU A 132 -7.54 2.93 -13.96
CA LEU A 132 -8.79 3.45 -13.39
C LEU A 132 -9.42 4.57 -14.22
N GLY A 133 -8.63 5.24 -15.07
CA GLY A 133 -9.03 6.40 -15.85
C GLY A 133 -8.88 7.73 -15.10
N LYS A 134 -8.39 8.75 -15.78
CA LYS A 134 -8.14 10.09 -15.20
C LYS A 134 -9.44 10.82 -14.80
N ASP A 135 -10.57 10.44 -15.36
CA ASP A 135 -11.88 10.98 -14.95
C ASP A 135 -12.34 10.39 -13.61
N ASN A 136 -11.65 9.39 -13.10
CA ASN A 136 -11.95 8.71 -11.84
C ASN A 136 -10.92 8.99 -10.75
N VAL A 137 -9.62 8.85 -11.07
CA VAL A 137 -8.53 9.02 -10.11
C VAL A 137 -7.37 9.77 -10.77
N VAL A 138 -6.84 10.74 -10.06
CA VAL A 138 -5.64 11.51 -10.45
C VAL A 138 -4.65 11.47 -9.30
N LEU A 139 -3.39 11.15 -9.59
CA LEU A 139 -2.30 11.26 -8.63
C LEU A 139 -1.60 12.61 -8.82
N ASP A 140 -1.64 13.46 -7.81
CA ASP A 140 -0.99 14.76 -7.81
C ASP A 140 0.39 14.64 -7.15
N ILE A 141 1.43 14.67 -7.98
CA ILE A 141 2.81 14.47 -7.51
C ILE A 141 3.40 15.80 -7.08
N HIS A 142 3.76 15.91 -5.81
CA HIS A 142 4.39 17.09 -5.22
C HIS A 142 5.88 16.85 -5.03
N GLN A 143 6.71 17.44 -5.93
CA GLN A 143 8.15 17.37 -5.82
C GLN A 143 8.63 18.44 -4.83
N LEU A 144 9.13 17.98 -3.69
CA LEU A 144 9.51 18.80 -2.56
C LEU A 144 11.04 18.80 -2.36
N SER A 145 11.55 19.83 -1.68
CA SER A 145 12.92 19.77 -1.15
C SER A 145 13.04 18.63 -0.12
N ALA A 146 14.27 18.18 0.18
CA ALA A 146 14.46 17.15 1.20
C ALA A 146 13.90 17.54 2.55
N ASP A 147 14.08 18.82 2.95
CA ASP A 147 13.60 19.33 4.23
C ASP A 147 12.08 19.40 4.26
N ASP A 148 11.44 19.93 3.22
CA ASP A 148 9.98 20.00 3.14
C ASP A 148 9.36 18.63 3.12
N PHE A 149 9.96 17.68 2.36
CA PHE A 149 9.51 16.29 2.34
C PHE A 149 9.58 15.65 3.73
N ASN A 150 10.72 15.80 4.43
CA ASN A 150 10.88 15.25 5.77
C ASN A 150 9.90 15.88 6.77
N ASN A 151 9.61 17.17 6.65
CA ASN A 151 8.71 17.89 7.57
C ASN A 151 7.28 17.37 7.50
N ILE A 152 6.81 16.94 6.33
CA ILE A 152 5.44 16.39 6.16
C ILE A 152 5.39 14.86 6.21
N THR A 153 6.52 14.20 6.42
CA THR A 153 6.60 12.73 6.54
C THR A 153 7.26 12.35 7.87
N TYR A 154 8.52 11.97 7.87
CA TYR A 154 9.22 11.40 9.02
C TYR A 154 9.33 12.32 10.25
N SER A 155 9.30 13.63 10.06
CA SER A 155 9.38 14.62 11.14
C SER A 155 8.02 15.27 11.48
N ALA A 156 6.94 14.80 10.87
CA ALA A 156 5.61 15.29 11.16
C ALA A 156 5.24 15.02 12.63
N SER A 157 4.65 16.00 13.27
CA SER A 157 4.34 15.94 14.71
C SER A 157 3.08 15.15 15.03
N ASN A 158 2.23 14.94 14.05
CA ASN A 158 0.95 14.22 14.15
C ASN A 158 0.41 13.91 12.74
N ALA A 159 -0.63 13.08 12.64
CA ALA A 159 -1.24 12.71 11.37
C ALA A 159 -1.77 13.91 10.55
N ALA A 160 -2.28 14.93 11.20
CA ALA A 160 -2.77 16.13 10.51
C ALA A 160 -1.65 16.97 9.86
N ALA A 161 -0.41 16.82 10.32
CA ALA A 161 0.75 17.44 9.70
C ALA A 161 1.27 16.66 8.50
N GLU A 162 0.81 15.43 8.29
CA GLU A 162 1.10 14.59 7.14
C GLU A 162 0.03 14.80 6.06
N ASP A 163 0.08 15.97 5.40
CA ASP A 163 -0.90 16.39 4.39
C ASP A 163 -0.62 15.71 3.04
N TRP A 164 -0.84 14.41 2.99
CA TRP A 164 -0.69 13.57 1.79
C TRP A 164 -1.53 12.29 1.89
N ASP A 165 -1.79 11.65 0.75
CA ASP A 165 -2.62 10.45 0.63
C ASP A 165 -1.82 9.16 0.39
N LEU A 166 -0.74 9.24 -0.38
CA LEU A 166 0.12 8.10 -0.72
C LEU A 166 1.58 8.48 -0.53
N SER A 167 2.37 7.59 0.07
CA SER A 167 3.81 7.74 0.16
C SER A 167 4.54 6.51 -0.38
N VAL A 168 5.78 6.71 -0.83
CA VAL A 168 6.67 5.66 -1.31
C VAL A 168 8.02 5.76 -0.61
N GLY A 169 8.77 4.64 -0.58
CA GLY A 169 10.11 4.63 -0.01
C GLY A 169 10.16 4.30 1.48
N VAL A 170 9.06 3.80 2.05
CA VAL A 170 9.06 3.23 3.40
C VAL A 170 9.67 1.83 3.36
N ALA A 171 10.55 1.53 4.31
CA ALA A 171 11.18 0.23 4.45
C ALA A 171 11.20 -0.19 5.93
N TRP A 172 11.12 -1.49 6.17
CA TRP A 172 11.26 -2.09 7.49
C TRP A 172 12.16 -3.33 7.41
N ASP A 173 13.05 -3.45 8.35
CA ASP A 173 13.87 -4.66 8.56
C ASP A 173 13.54 -5.29 9.92
N PRO A 174 13.58 -6.63 10.04
CA PRO A 174 13.16 -7.31 11.27
C PRO A 174 14.11 -7.04 12.43
N ASP A 175 13.55 -6.78 13.61
CA ASP A 175 14.31 -6.61 14.85
C ASP A 175 14.61 -7.94 15.55
N TYR A 176 13.78 -8.97 15.30
CA TYR A 176 13.90 -10.30 15.92
C TYR A 176 13.35 -11.40 14.99
N LEU A 177 13.63 -12.66 15.33
CA LEU A 177 13.31 -13.83 14.50
C LEU A 177 11.89 -14.36 14.78
N ASP A 178 10.89 -13.54 14.50
CA ASP A 178 9.48 -13.91 14.52
C ASP A 178 8.73 -13.09 13.47
N PRO A 179 7.73 -13.62 12.75
CA PRO A 179 6.98 -12.88 11.74
C PRO A 179 6.31 -11.61 12.27
N SER A 180 5.95 -11.60 13.55
CA SER A 180 5.33 -10.45 14.21
C SER A 180 6.19 -9.19 14.11
N THR A 181 7.52 -9.30 14.00
CA THR A 181 8.39 -8.13 13.78
C THR A 181 8.02 -7.32 12.54
N TYR A 182 7.46 -7.96 11.51
CA TYR A 182 6.95 -7.28 10.31
C TYR A 182 5.53 -6.76 10.47
N LEU A 183 4.76 -7.34 11.37
CA LEU A 183 3.35 -7.07 11.54
C LEU A 183 3.08 -6.06 12.65
N ASP A 184 3.85 -6.12 13.74
CA ASP A 184 3.71 -5.24 14.91
C ASP A 184 3.78 -3.75 14.58
N VAL A 185 4.57 -3.38 13.58
CA VAL A 185 4.73 -1.97 13.16
C VAL A 185 3.44 -1.35 12.65
N LEU A 186 2.48 -2.16 12.19
CA LEU A 186 1.19 -1.70 11.70
C LEU A 186 0.08 -1.73 12.77
N LYS A 187 0.38 -2.21 13.99
CA LYS A 187 -0.59 -2.24 15.09
C LYS A 187 -0.91 -0.85 15.60
N THR A 188 -2.14 -0.66 16.07
CA THR A 188 -2.56 0.61 16.68
C THR A 188 -1.81 0.94 17.97
N THR A 189 -1.17 -0.07 18.57
CA THR A 189 -0.31 0.05 19.76
C THR A 189 1.17 0.24 19.44
N SER A 190 1.56 0.22 18.17
CA SER A 190 2.93 0.46 17.75
C SER A 190 3.46 1.80 18.28
N SER A 191 4.72 1.80 18.72
CA SER A 191 5.45 3.03 19.09
C SER A 191 6.04 3.75 17.89
N GLU A 192 6.04 3.11 16.72
CA GLU A 192 6.59 3.66 15.49
C GLU A 192 5.70 4.76 14.89
N ASN A 193 6.26 5.57 14.01
CA ASN A 193 5.54 6.63 13.30
C ASN A 193 4.50 6.12 12.29
N THR A 194 4.32 4.80 12.19
CA THR A 194 3.36 4.18 11.28
C THR A 194 1.93 4.65 11.50
N LYS A 195 1.56 5.03 12.73
CA LYS A 195 0.22 5.59 13.01
C LYS A 195 -0.04 6.87 12.23
N SER A 196 0.89 7.82 12.31
CA SER A 196 0.77 9.06 11.55
C SER A 196 0.79 8.80 10.05
N PHE A 197 1.67 7.94 9.55
CA PHE A 197 1.68 7.51 8.13
C PHE A 197 0.37 6.84 7.67
N MET A 198 -0.36 6.21 8.57
CA MET A 198 -1.68 5.64 8.29
C MET A 198 -2.82 6.66 8.50
N GLY A 199 -2.50 7.92 8.80
CA GLY A 199 -3.45 9.02 8.89
C GLY A 199 -4.24 9.09 10.19
N TYR A 200 -3.73 8.57 11.31
CA TYR A 200 -4.41 8.68 12.60
C TYR A 200 -3.43 8.88 13.76
N ASP A 201 -3.87 9.64 14.76
CA ASP A 201 -3.17 9.80 16.05
C ASP A 201 -3.91 9.04 17.17
N ASP A 202 -5.26 9.03 17.10
CA ASP A 202 -6.09 8.35 18.09
C ASP A 202 -6.40 6.90 17.63
N PRO A 203 -5.88 5.88 18.34
CA PRO A 203 -6.15 4.47 18.03
C PRO A 203 -7.61 4.07 18.24
N ASN A 204 -8.46 4.92 18.82
CA ASN A 204 -9.89 4.69 19.01
C ASN A 204 -10.76 5.53 18.07
N SER A 205 -10.17 6.15 17.05
CA SER A 205 -10.90 6.93 16.07
C SER A 205 -11.83 6.05 15.21
N GLN A 206 -12.91 6.64 14.70
CA GLN A 206 -13.82 5.95 13.78
C GLN A 206 -13.12 5.49 12.50
N ALA A 207 -12.07 6.17 12.06
CA ALA A 207 -11.28 5.77 10.89
C ALA A 207 -10.57 4.43 11.15
N VAL A 208 -9.94 4.27 12.32
CA VAL A 208 -9.26 3.03 12.74
C VAL A 208 -10.24 1.86 12.77
N GLU A 209 -11.43 2.07 13.34
CA GLU A 209 -12.50 1.05 13.37
C GLU A 209 -12.98 0.70 11.96
N LYS A 210 -13.28 1.72 11.15
CA LYS A 210 -13.81 1.54 9.78
C LYS A 210 -12.87 0.75 8.85
N VAL A 211 -11.56 0.87 9.04
CA VAL A 211 -10.57 0.15 8.21
C VAL A 211 -10.14 -1.20 8.79
N GLY A 212 -10.64 -1.59 9.96
CA GLY A 212 -10.38 -2.91 10.56
C GLY A 212 -9.04 -3.03 11.28
N LEU A 213 -8.41 -1.93 11.71
CA LEU A 213 -7.12 -1.99 12.41
C LEU A 213 -7.20 -2.63 13.80
N LYS A 214 -8.35 -2.56 14.47
CA LYS A 214 -8.55 -3.27 15.75
C LYS A 214 -8.63 -4.78 15.58
N GLU A 215 -9.23 -5.24 14.49
CA GLU A 215 -9.24 -6.67 14.12
C GLU A 215 -7.83 -7.13 13.75
N TYR A 216 -7.06 -6.27 13.05
CA TYR A 216 -5.68 -6.53 12.74
C TYR A 216 -4.83 -6.67 14.01
N ASP A 217 -4.95 -5.77 14.99
CA ASP A 217 -4.26 -5.88 16.28
C ASP A 217 -4.48 -7.26 16.91
N GLN A 218 -5.74 -7.70 16.97
CA GLN A 218 -6.12 -8.99 17.54
C GLN A 218 -5.47 -10.16 16.79
N LEU A 219 -5.50 -10.13 15.43
CA LEU A 219 -4.92 -11.19 14.60
C LEU A 219 -3.40 -11.31 14.74
N VAL A 220 -2.72 -10.22 15.09
CA VAL A 220 -1.28 -10.21 15.31
C VAL A 220 -0.94 -10.69 16.72
N ASP A 221 -1.85 -10.47 17.70
CA ASP A 221 -1.65 -10.87 19.10
C ASP A 221 -2.00 -12.34 19.37
N ASP A 222 -2.84 -12.97 18.54
CA ASP A 222 -3.25 -14.38 18.63
C ASP A 222 -2.20 -15.33 18.01
#